data_a3f9b10e9db3dc864ba5ece39191f889
#
_entry.id   a3f9b10e9db3dc864ba5ece39191f889
#
_cell.length_a   1.000
_cell.length_b   1.000
_cell.length_c   1.000
_cell.angle_alpha   90.00
_cell.angle_beta   90.00
_cell.angle_gamma   90.00
#
_symmetry.space_group_name_H-M   'P 1'
#
loop_
_entity.id
_entity.type
_entity.pdbx_description
1 polymer ?
#
loop_
_entity_poly.entity_id
_entity_poly.type
_entity_poly.pdbx_seq_one_letter_code
_entity_poly.pdbx_strand_id
1 'polypeptide(L)'
;TLTLLAAAAQIRNAGLPFMDKVMRMLWDGSTDNWHEGSHLIDAMNAAGLNGHALMADTEADPERLEAVIAENEAAQEASDHWGVPLMVYNAETFFGQDRVHILLWRMMQDGLPERA
;
A
#
# COMPACT_ATOMS: atom_id res chain seq x y z
N THR A 1 -2.87 -1.46 13.74
CA THR A 1 -1.62 -0.68 13.65
C THR A 1 -1.06 -0.64 12.23
N LEU A 2 -0.87 -1.78 11.54
CA LEU A 2 -0.31 -1.80 10.17
C LEU A 2 -1.15 -1.01 9.17
N THR A 3 -2.47 -1.06 9.27
CA THR A 3 -3.38 -0.31 8.39
C THR A 3 -3.24 1.20 8.57
N LEU A 4 -3.11 1.67 9.82
CA LEU A 4 -2.85 3.08 10.12
C LEU A 4 -1.50 3.53 9.57
N LEU A 5 -0.46 2.72 9.72
CA LEU A 5 0.86 2.99 9.16
C LEU A 5 0.83 3.05 7.63
N ALA A 6 0.08 2.17 6.98
CA ALA A 6 -0.11 2.19 5.53
C ALA A 6 -0.81 3.49 5.08
N ALA A 7 -1.87 3.93 5.79
CA ALA A 7 -2.53 5.20 5.52
C ALA A 7 -1.58 6.40 5.72
N ALA A 8 -0.78 6.40 6.78
CA ALA A 8 0.22 7.44 7.03
C ALA A 8 1.32 7.47 5.95
N ALA A 9 1.73 6.30 5.44
CA ALA A 9 2.66 6.19 4.33
C ALA A 9 2.04 6.68 3.01
N GLN A 10 0.76 6.38 2.76
CA GLN A 10 0.02 6.86 1.59
C GLN A 10 -0.01 8.40 1.55
N ILE A 11 -0.31 9.06 2.66
CA ILE A 11 -0.31 10.54 2.75
C ILE A 11 1.06 11.13 2.36
N ARG A 12 2.15 10.39 2.60
CA ARG A 12 3.52 10.79 2.26
C ARG A 12 3.97 10.37 0.85
N ASN A 13 3.04 9.90 0.02
CA ASN A 13 3.33 9.34 -1.31
C ASN A 13 4.30 8.14 -1.29
N ALA A 14 4.37 7.43 -0.18
CA ALA A 14 5.23 6.26 0.02
C ALA A 14 4.44 4.97 0.30
N GLY A 15 3.16 4.92 -0.05
CA GLY A 15 2.29 3.76 0.19
C GLY A 15 2.80 2.49 -0.50
N LEU A 16 3.16 2.56 -1.78
CA LEU A 16 3.65 1.39 -2.51
C LEU A 16 5.02 0.90 -2.02
N PRO A 17 6.06 1.74 -1.81
CA PRO A 17 7.29 1.32 -1.16
C PRO A 17 7.09 0.73 0.23
N PHE A 18 6.21 1.32 1.05
CA PHE A 18 5.84 0.78 2.35
C PHE A 18 5.27 -0.63 2.23
N MET A 19 4.29 -0.84 1.35
CA MET A 19 3.69 -2.15 1.14
C MET A 19 4.71 -3.19 0.69
N ASP A 20 5.60 -2.85 -0.25
CA ASP A 20 6.65 -3.77 -0.71
C ASP A 20 7.55 -4.23 0.44
N LYS A 21 8.06 -3.31 1.25
CA LYS A 21 8.99 -3.65 2.34
C LYS A 21 8.31 -4.37 3.50
N VAL A 22 7.14 -3.90 3.91
CA VAL A 22 6.40 -4.51 5.02
C VAL A 22 5.86 -5.89 4.64
N MET A 23 5.31 -6.08 3.43
CA MET A 23 4.82 -7.38 3.00
C MET A 23 5.95 -8.41 2.84
N ARG A 24 7.13 -8.00 2.38
CA ARG A 24 8.31 -8.89 2.37
C ARG A 24 8.69 -9.30 3.79
N MET A 25 8.82 -8.37 4.72
CA MET A 25 9.10 -8.66 6.12
C MET A 25 8.11 -9.66 6.72
N LEU A 26 6.82 -9.52 6.38
CA LEU A 26 5.76 -10.40 6.92
C LEU A 26 5.75 -11.80 6.32
N TRP A 27 6.09 -11.94 5.02
CA TRP A 27 5.72 -13.12 4.25
C TRP A 27 6.87 -13.83 3.53
N ASP A 28 8.09 -13.26 3.47
CA ASP A 28 9.22 -13.91 2.77
C ASP A 28 9.96 -14.97 3.59
N GLY A 29 9.58 -15.13 4.86
CA GLY A 29 10.17 -16.12 5.76
C GLY A 29 11.53 -15.71 6.36
N SER A 30 11.99 -14.48 6.11
CA SER A 30 13.29 -13.99 6.63
C SER A 30 13.21 -13.44 8.05
N THR A 31 12.02 -13.09 8.53
CA THR A 31 11.82 -12.40 9.80
C THR A 31 10.81 -13.14 10.67
N ASP A 32 11.28 -13.69 11.78
CA ASP A 32 10.43 -14.20 12.83
C ASP A 32 10.03 -13.06 13.79
N ASN A 33 8.83 -13.16 14.38
CA ASN A 33 8.35 -12.18 15.38
C ASN A 33 8.49 -10.72 14.92
N TRP A 34 8.05 -10.42 13.70
CA TRP A 34 8.15 -9.10 13.06
C TRP A 34 7.69 -7.93 13.96
N HIS A 35 6.81 -8.19 14.94
CA HIS A 35 6.25 -7.21 15.87
C HIS A 35 7.18 -6.90 17.05
N GLU A 36 8.29 -7.63 17.18
CA GLU A 36 9.31 -7.42 18.21
C GLU A 36 10.51 -6.65 17.64
N GLY A 37 11.28 -6.00 18.52
CA GLY A 37 12.51 -5.31 18.14
C GLY A 37 12.29 -4.18 17.12
N SER A 38 13.21 -4.06 16.18
CA SER A 38 13.24 -2.97 15.20
C SER A 38 12.73 -3.36 13.81
N HIS A 39 12.29 -4.59 13.58
CA HIS A 39 11.96 -5.11 12.24
C HIS A 39 11.01 -4.21 11.46
N LEU A 40 9.93 -3.76 12.08
CA LEU A 40 8.95 -2.89 11.43
C LEU A 40 9.53 -1.50 11.15
N ILE A 41 10.28 -0.93 12.08
CA ILE A 41 10.99 0.35 11.89
C ILE A 41 11.98 0.25 10.73
N ASP A 42 12.76 -0.83 10.66
CA ASP A 42 13.75 -1.06 9.62
C ASP A 42 13.09 -1.22 8.24
N ALA A 43 11.96 -1.93 8.17
CA ALA A 43 11.18 -2.04 6.94
C ALA A 43 10.66 -0.67 6.46
N MET A 44 10.15 0.17 7.36
CA MET A 44 9.71 1.53 7.03
C MET A 44 10.88 2.42 6.58
N ASN A 45 12.01 2.32 7.24
CA ASN A 45 13.22 3.06 6.84
C ASN A 45 13.71 2.61 5.45
N ALA A 46 13.67 1.31 5.15
CA ALA A 46 14.00 0.76 3.84
C ALA A 46 13.03 1.20 2.74
N ALA A 47 11.81 1.59 3.09
CA ALA A 47 10.83 2.20 2.20
C ALA A 47 11.06 3.72 1.96
N GLY A 48 12.12 4.29 2.54
CA GLY A 48 12.42 5.72 2.44
C GLY A 48 11.64 6.60 3.41
N LEU A 49 11.03 6.00 4.44
CA LEU A 49 10.29 6.69 5.49
C LEU A 49 11.14 6.81 6.76
N ASN A 50 10.79 7.76 7.62
CA ASN A 50 11.27 7.76 9.00
C ASN A 50 10.31 6.91 9.84
N GLY A 51 10.69 5.67 10.16
CA GLY A 51 9.83 4.71 10.85
C GLY A 51 9.35 5.18 12.21
N HIS A 52 10.23 5.80 13.01
CA HIS A 52 9.84 6.36 14.32
C HIS A 52 8.86 7.53 14.19
N ALA A 53 9.09 8.42 13.23
CA ALA A 53 8.17 9.53 12.99
C ALA A 53 6.80 9.04 12.48
N LEU A 54 6.79 7.99 11.66
CA LEU A 54 5.54 7.39 11.17
C LEU A 54 4.75 6.74 12.31
N MET A 55 5.41 6.02 13.21
CA MET A 55 4.79 5.45 14.41
C MET A 55 4.18 6.54 15.29
N ALA A 56 4.93 7.61 15.57
CA ALA A 56 4.47 8.73 16.37
C ALA A 56 3.25 9.44 15.74
N ASP A 57 3.22 9.58 14.42
CA ASP A 57 2.09 10.16 13.69
C ASP A 57 0.80 9.34 13.83
N THR A 58 0.91 8.00 13.81
CA THR A 58 -0.26 7.12 14.02
C THR A 58 -0.83 7.19 15.43
N GLU A 59 0.02 7.47 16.41
CA GLU A 59 -0.40 7.65 17.80
C GLU A 59 -1.01 9.02 18.07
N ALA A 60 -0.49 10.05 17.38
CA ALA A 60 -0.89 11.43 17.59
C ALA A 60 -2.26 11.77 16.99
N ASP A 61 -2.60 11.20 15.84
CA ASP A 61 -3.85 11.52 15.13
C ASP A 61 -4.40 10.29 14.38
N PRO A 62 -4.88 9.29 15.12
CA PRO A 62 -5.45 8.09 14.50
C PRO A 62 -6.75 8.39 13.73
N GLU A 63 -7.55 9.37 14.17
CA GLU A 63 -8.83 9.71 13.51
C GLU A 63 -8.62 10.19 12.07
N ARG A 64 -7.59 11.01 11.83
CA ARG A 64 -7.22 11.44 10.47
C ARG A 64 -6.87 10.28 9.57
N LEU A 65 -6.16 9.30 10.10
CA LEU A 65 -5.75 8.11 9.34
C LEU A 65 -6.93 7.15 9.11
N GLU A 66 -7.83 7.02 10.07
CA GLU A 66 -9.08 6.26 9.91
C GLU A 66 -9.97 6.87 8.82
N ALA A 67 -9.99 8.19 8.68
CA ALA A 67 -10.70 8.86 7.60
C ALA A 67 -10.12 8.49 6.21
N VAL A 68 -8.80 8.39 6.08
CA VAL A 68 -8.14 7.93 4.84
C VAL A 68 -8.51 6.47 4.54
N ILE A 69 -8.54 5.62 5.55
CA ILE A 69 -8.95 4.21 5.41
C ILE A 69 -10.40 4.12 4.92
N ALA A 70 -11.31 4.87 5.54
CA ALA A 70 -12.71 4.89 5.16
C ALA A 70 -12.92 5.38 3.71
N GLU A 71 -12.16 6.38 3.27
CA GLU A 71 -12.17 6.84 1.88
C GLU A 71 -11.71 5.75 0.91
N ASN A 72 -10.63 5.03 1.24
CA ASN A 72 -10.13 3.92 0.44
C ASN A 72 -11.13 2.75 0.38
N GLU A 73 -11.78 2.41 1.48
CA GLU A 73 -12.82 1.38 1.54
C GLU A 73 -14.03 1.76 0.69
N ALA A 74 -14.47 3.02 0.76
CA ALA A 74 -15.57 3.51 -0.07
C ALA A 74 -15.21 3.46 -1.57
N ALA A 75 -13.96 3.78 -1.94
CA ALA A 75 -13.48 3.66 -3.32
C ALA A 75 -13.45 2.20 -3.78
N GLN A 76 -13.09 1.26 -2.91
CA GLN A 76 -13.14 -0.18 -3.21
C GLN A 76 -14.56 -0.66 -3.41
N GLU A 77 -15.49 -0.29 -2.53
CA GLU A 77 -16.92 -0.61 -2.68
C GLU A 77 -17.50 -0.07 -4.00
N ALA A 78 -17.14 1.17 -4.36
CA ALA A 78 -17.59 1.79 -5.61
C ALA A 78 -17.09 1.07 -6.87
N SER A 79 -16.02 0.27 -6.77
CA SER A 79 -15.51 -0.56 -7.87
C SER A 79 -16.27 -1.88 -8.06
N ASP A 80 -17.23 -2.16 -7.19
CA ASP A 80 -18.05 -3.37 -7.16
C ASP A 80 -17.23 -4.67 -7.02
N HIS A 81 -16.08 -4.60 -6.31
CA HIS A 81 -15.25 -5.76 -6.05
C HIS A 81 -14.57 -5.69 -4.68
N TRP A 82 -14.60 -6.78 -3.93
CA TRP A 82 -14.06 -6.90 -2.58
C TRP A 82 -12.63 -7.51 -2.51
N GLY A 83 -12.14 -8.10 -3.60
CA GLY A 83 -10.88 -8.84 -3.62
C GLY A 83 -9.63 -7.97 -3.70
N VAL A 84 -8.49 -8.56 -3.40
CA VAL A 84 -7.18 -7.93 -3.48
C VAL A 84 -6.16 -8.84 -4.20
N PRO A 85 -5.22 -8.29 -4.93
CA PRO A 85 -5.06 -6.89 -5.30
C PRO A 85 -6.18 -6.42 -6.24
N LEU A 86 -6.65 -5.20 -6.03
CA LEU A 86 -7.66 -4.56 -6.86
C LEU A 86 -7.08 -3.31 -7.50
N MET A 87 -7.16 -3.22 -8.81
CA MET A 87 -6.71 -2.08 -9.59
C MET A 87 -7.88 -1.51 -10.37
N VAL A 88 -8.02 -0.19 -10.37
CA VAL A 88 -9.05 0.51 -11.14
C VAL A 88 -8.36 1.52 -12.04
N TYR A 89 -8.64 1.46 -13.34
CA TYR A 89 -8.08 2.36 -14.33
C TYR A 89 -9.19 2.80 -15.30
N ASN A 90 -9.43 4.11 -15.38
CA ASN A 90 -10.49 4.68 -16.22
C ASN A 90 -11.86 3.99 -16.01
N ALA A 91 -12.25 3.78 -14.75
CA ALA A 91 -13.46 3.07 -14.33
C ALA A 91 -13.51 1.58 -14.72
N GLU A 92 -12.46 1.02 -15.28
CA GLU A 92 -12.31 -0.42 -15.53
C GLU A 92 -11.62 -1.09 -14.35
N THR A 93 -12.23 -2.16 -13.83
CA THR A 93 -11.75 -2.90 -12.66
C THR A 93 -10.94 -4.12 -13.09
N PHE A 94 -9.76 -4.29 -12.48
CA PHE A 94 -8.87 -5.43 -12.66
C PHE A 94 -8.64 -6.09 -11.31
N PHE A 95 -9.07 -7.32 -11.14
CA PHE A 95 -8.89 -8.09 -9.92
C PHE A 95 -7.86 -9.21 -10.11
N GLY A 96 -6.91 -9.26 -9.18
CA GLY A 96 -5.92 -10.32 -9.10
C GLY A 96 -4.58 -9.96 -9.74
N GLN A 97 -3.52 -10.57 -9.22
CA GLN A 97 -2.15 -10.36 -9.72
C GLN A 97 -1.96 -10.85 -11.16
N ASP A 98 -2.76 -11.81 -11.59
CA ASP A 98 -2.78 -12.35 -12.95
C ASP A 98 -3.39 -11.37 -13.98
N ARG A 99 -3.95 -10.24 -13.53
CA ARG A 99 -4.51 -9.19 -14.37
C ARG A 99 -3.60 -7.96 -14.55
N VAL A 100 -2.48 -7.91 -13.85
CA VAL A 100 -1.55 -6.77 -13.94
C VAL A 100 -1.04 -6.53 -15.36
N HIS A 101 -0.73 -7.59 -16.10
CA HIS A 101 -0.27 -7.45 -17.49
C HIS A 101 -1.38 -6.95 -18.44
N ILE A 102 -2.65 -7.26 -18.16
CA ILE A 102 -3.79 -6.76 -18.94
C ILE A 102 -4.00 -5.27 -18.64
N LEU A 103 -3.89 -4.86 -17.36
CA LEU A 103 -3.92 -3.46 -16.97
C LEU A 103 -2.80 -2.69 -17.66
N LEU A 104 -1.57 -3.20 -17.63
CA LEU A 104 -0.43 -2.56 -18.29
C LEU A 104 -0.68 -2.41 -19.81
N TRP A 105 -1.16 -3.46 -20.47
CA TRP A 105 -1.53 -3.41 -21.88
C TRP A 105 -2.57 -2.30 -22.15
N ARG A 106 -3.61 -2.19 -21.30
CA ARG A 106 -4.63 -1.15 -21.43
C ARG A 106 -4.03 0.24 -21.28
N MET A 107 -3.16 0.46 -20.32
CA MET A 107 -2.49 1.74 -20.10
C MET A 107 -1.58 2.11 -21.30
N MET A 108 -0.92 1.13 -21.90
CA MET A 108 -0.09 1.33 -23.11
C MET A 108 -0.96 1.72 -24.32
N GLN A 109 -2.16 1.16 -24.47
CA GLN A 109 -3.12 1.59 -25.49
C GLN A 109 -3.52 3.07 -25.31
N ASP A 110 -3.54 3.56 -24.08
CA ASP A 110 -3.85 4.95 -23.73
C ASP A 110 -2.60 5.86 -23.72
N GLY A 111 -1.45 5.36 -24.16
CA GLY A 111 -0.23 6.15 -24.39
C GLY A 111 0.83 6.05 -23.30
N LEU A 112 0.74 5.08 -22.37
CA LEU A 112 1.83 4.83 -21.43
C LEU A 112 3.07 4.34 -22.21
N PRO A 113 4.21 5.05 -22.16
CA PRO A 113 5.41 4.62 -22.86
C PRO A 113 6.10 3.46 -22.13
N GLU A 114 6.78 2.61 -22.88
CA GLU A 114 7.72 1.68 -22.29
C GLU A 114 8.88 2.44 -21.61
N ARG A 115 9.29 1.94 -20.46
CA ARG A 115 10.51 2.47 -19.83
C ARG A 115 11.72 2.01 -20.64
N ALA A 116 12.52 2.98 -20.99
CA ALA A 116 13.81 2.70 -21.61
C ALA A 116 14.77 1.99 -20.67
#